data_69a18c96d3c8755e04f9470e0450832a
#
_entry.id   69a18c96d3c8755e04f9470e0450832a
#
_cell.length_a   1.000
_cell.length_b   1.000
_cell.length_c   1.000
_cell.angle_alpha   90.00
_cell.angle_beta   90.00
_cell.angle_gamma   90.00
#
_symmetry.space_group_name_H-M   'P 1'
#
loop_
_entity.id
_entity.type
_entity.pdbx_description
1 polymer ?
#
loop_
_entity_poly.entity_id
_entity_poly.type
_entity_poly.pdbx_seq_one_letter_code
_entity_poly.pdbx_strand_id
1 'polypeptide(L)'
;VTYEGIVERIDFPNKGMVQVLMEDGTTETALVKNALPGQKVSFRVNKNRKKKAEGVLLEVLEKSPMEKEEAVCPHFGKCGGCTYISLPYEEQLQVKEGQIRNLLAPYLEENPEIFEGIKASPVIYGYRNKMEFTFGDEVKDGPLAVNPLQITGK
;
A
#
# COMPACT_ATOMS: atom_id res chain seq x y z
N VAL A 1 -18.31 -10.53 4.44
CA VAL A 1 -18.80 -9.70 3.32
C VAL A 1 -17.60 -9.15 2.60
N THR A 2 -17.62 -9.21 1.26
CA THR A 2 -16.59 -8.67 0.36
C THR A 2 -17.09 -7.35 -0.19
N TYR A 3 -16.21 -6.37 -0.26
CA TYR A 3 -16.48 -5.03 -0.79
C TYR A 3 -15.53 -4.71 -1.93
N GLU A 4 -15.92 -3.79 -2.77
CA GLU A 4 -15.09 -3.20 -3.82
C GLU A 4 -14.99 -1.70 -3.62
N GLY A 5 -13.88 -1.12 -4.01
CA GLY A 5 -13.69 0.32 -3.95
C GLY A 5 -12.38 0.78 -4.58
N ILE A 6 -12.26 2.09 -4.76
CA ILE A 6 -11.04 2.72 -5.28
C ILE A 6 -10.21 3.22 -4.10
N VAL A 7 -8.91 2.94 -4.15
CA VAL A 7 -7.94 3.44 -3.18
C VAL A 7 -7.68 4.91 -3.49
N GLU A 8 -8.12 5.80 -2.61
CA GLU A 8 -7.95 7.24 -2.80
C GLU A 8 -6.52 7.69 -2.50
N ARG A 9 -5.97 7.20 -1.40
CA ARG A 9 -4.62 7.54 -0.94
C ARG A 9 -4.07 6.45 -0.03
N ILE A 10 -2.79 6.55 0.27
CA ILE A 10 -2.14 5.71 1.28
C ILE A 10 -1.68 6.61 2.43
N ASP A 11 -2.18 6.35 3.63
CA ASP A 11 -1.70 6.97 4.85
C ASP A 11 -0.52 6.18 5.43
N PHE A 12 0.37 6.88 6.13
CA PHE A 12 1.53 6.27 6.78
C PHE A 12 1.11 5.19 7.82
N PRO A 13 1.81 4.08 7.91
CA PRO A 13 2.98 3.65 7.14
C PRO A 13 2.65 2.88 5.85
N ASN A 14 1.46 2.41 5.62
CA ASN A 14 0.99 1.68 4.43
C ASN A 14 -0.49 1.30 4.56
N LYS A 15 -1.33 2.29 4.78
CA LYS A 15 -2.77 2.13 4.98
C LYS A 15 -3.50 2.74 3.79
N GLY A 16 -3.90 1.90 2.82
CA GLY A 16 -4.76 2.32 1.74
C GLY A 16 -6.13 2.72 2.26
N MET A 17 -6.57 3.92 1.93
CA MET A 17 -7.87 4.46 2.30
C MET A 17 -8.83 4.23 1.14
N VAL A 18 -9.85 3.40 1.36
CA VAL A 18 -10.83 3.01 0.33
C VAL A 18 -12.21 3.50 0.77
N GLN A 19 -12.88 4.26 -0.08
CA GLN A 19 -14.28 4.61 0.12
C GLN A 19 -15.17 3.45 -0.29
N VAL A 20 -16.08 3.09 0.58
CA VAL A 20 -17.02 1.98 0.39
C VAL A 20 -18.44 2.47 0.54
N LEU A 21 -19.26 2.19 -0.46
CA LEU A 21 -20.70 2.38 -0.34
C LEU A 21 -21.28 1.17 0.39
N MET A 22 -21.84 1.42 1.57
CA MET A 22 -22.49 0.40 2.40
C MET A 22 -23.89 0.09 1.90
N GLU A 23 -24.44 -1.06 2.31
CA GLU A 23 -25.79 -1.51 1.91
C GLU A 23 -26.91 -0.55 2.36
N ASP A 24 -26.68 0.21 3.42
CA ASP A 24 -27.57 1.25 3.94
C ASP A 24 -27.48 2.60 3.17
N GLY A 25 -26.65 2.67 2.14
CA GLY A 25 -26.41 3.87 1.34
C GLY A 25 -25.41 4.86 1.96
N THR A 26 -24.83 4.55 3.12
CA THR A 26 -23.77 5.36 3.72
C THR A 26 -22.41 5.06 3.08
N THR A 27 -21.51 6.05 3.07
CA THR A 27 -20.14 5.86 2.64
C THR A 27 -19.23 5.77 3.85
N GLU A 28 -18.52 4.65 3.98
CA GLU A 28 -17.53 4.45 5.02
C GLU A 28 -16.12 4.34 4.42
N THR A 29 -15.11 4.69 5.22
CA THR A 29 -13.72 4.53 4.83
C THR A 29 -13.16 3.23 5.42
N ALA A 30 -12.70 2.34 4.54
CA ALA A 30 -11.98 1.13 4.91
C ALA A 30 -10.48 1.31 4.78
N LEU A 31 -9.74 0.67 5.71
CA LEU A 31 -8.28 0.57 5.66
C LEU A 31 -7.88 -0.75 4.99
N VAL A 32 -7.24 -0.68 3.84
CA VAL A 32 -6.77 -1.85 3.10
C VAL A 32 -5.25 -1.76 2.93
N LYS A 33 -4.53 -2.70 3.51
CA LYS A 33 -3.06 -2.75 3.38
C LYS A 33 -2.66 -3.32 2.02
N ASN A 34 -1.46 -2.95 1.57
CA ASN A 34 -0.84 -3.44 0.33
C ASN A 34 -1.58 -3.06 -0.96
N ALA A 35 -2.41 -2.04 -0.91
CA ALA A 35 -3.04 -1.46 -2.07
C ALA A 35 -2.36 -0.15 -2.47
N LEU A 36 -2.40 0.22 -3.74
CA LEU A 36 -1.80 1.45 -4.28
C LEU A 36 -2.87 2.49 -4.60
N PRO A 37 -2.55 3.80 -4.53
CA PRO A 37 -3.51 4.85 -4.88
C PRO A 37 -4.01 4.68 -6.32
N GLY A 38 -5.29 4.84 -6.54
CA GLY A 38 -5.93 4.70 -7.84
C GLY A 38 -6.24 3.27 -8.25
N GLN A 39 -5.84 2.24 -7.50
CA GLN A 39 -6.27 0.88 -7.75
C GLN A 39 -7.74 0.69 -7.38
N LYS A 40 -8.49 -0.05 -8.21
CA LYS A 40 -9.76 -0.63 -7.82
C LYS A 40 -9.51 -2.00 -7.21
N VAL A 41 -9.95 -2.19 -5.99
CA VAL A 41 -9.63 -3.38 -5.19
C VAL A 41 -10.88 -4.06 -4.67
N SER A 42 -10.81 -5.39 -4.58
CA SER A 42 -11.74 -6.22 -3.81
C SER A 42 -11.10 -6.59 -2.49
N PHE A 43 -11.84 -6.45 -1.39
CA PHE A 43 -11.33 -6.74 -0.07
C PHE A 43 -12.42 -7.24 0.87
N ARG A 44 -12.01 -7.96 1.92
CA ARG A 44 -12.89 -8.46 2.96
C ARG A 44 -12.66 -7.70 4.25
N VAL A 45 -13.72 -7.14 4.82
CA VAL A 45 -13.66 -6.49 6.14
C VAL A 45 -13.63 -7.57 7.22
N ASN A 46 -12.59 -7.56 8.04
CA ASN A 46 -12.39 -8.56 9.09
C ASN A 46 -12.94 -8.14 10.45
N LYS A 47 -12.87 -6.87 10.81
CA LYS A 47 -13.43 -6.33 12.05
C LYS A 47 -13.57 -4.82 12.01
N ASN A 48 -14.67 -4.36 12.59
CA ASN A 48 -14.87 -2.94 12.87
C ASN A 48 -14.24 -2.65 14.25
N ARG A 49 -12.97 -2.25 14.29
CA ARG A 49 -12.33 -1.76 15.50
C ARG A 49 -12.40 -0.24 15.55
N LYS A 50 -13.09 0.32 16.53
CA LYS A 50 -13.18 1.77 16.80
C LYS A 50 -13.65 2.61 15.58
N LYS A 51 -14.76 2.21 14.93
CA LYS A 51 -15.34 2.90 13.76
C LYS A 51 -14.45 2.98 12.51
N LYS A 52 -13.42 2.16 12.40
CA LYS A 52 -12.63 2.01 11.16
C LYS A 52 -12.68 0.57 10.72
N ALA A 53 -13.20 0.32 9.54
CA ALA A 53 -13.21 -1.00 8.94
C ALA A 53 -11.78 -1.36 8.47
N GLU A 54 -11.21 -2.43 9.00
CA GLU A 54 -9.94 -2.97 8.50
C GLU A 54 -10.25 -4.08 7.49
N GLY A 55 -9.80 -3.88 6.26
CA GLY A 55 -9.97 -4.80 5.17
C GLY A 55 -8.69 -5.57 4.85
N VAL A 56 -8.86 -6.83 4.46
CA VAL A 56 -7.82 -7.64 3.85
C VAL A 56 -8.01 -7.61 2.35
N LEU A 57 -7.02 -7.12 1.63
CA LEU A 57 -7.01 -7.12 0.17
C LEU A 57 -7.14 -8.56 -0.35
N LEU A 58 -8.09 -8.80 -1.22
CA LEU A 58 -8.30 -10.07 -1.89
C LEU A 58 -7.74 -10.03 -3.31
N GLU A 59 -8.08 -8.98 -4.05
CA GLU A 59 -7.71 -8.85 -5.46
C GLU A 59 -7.61 -7.39 -5.87
N VAL A 60 -6.69 -7.10 -6.78
CA VAL A 60 -6.64 -5.84 -7.53
C VAL A 60 -7.41 -6.03 -8.83
N LEU A 61 -8.60 -5.45 -8.90
CA LEU A 61 -9.51 -5.58 -10.05
C LEU A 61 -9.02 -4.73 -11.23
N GLU A 62 -8.54 -3.54 -10.94
CA GLU A 62 -7.97 -2.62 -11.92
C GLU A 62 -6.69 -2.00 -11.36
N LYS A 63 -5.62 -1.99 -12.18
CA LYS A 63 -4.34 -1.37 -11.84
C LYS A 63 -4.50 0.15 -11.72
N SER A 64 -3.68 0.74 -10.88
CA SER A 64 -3.59 2.20 -10.80
C SER A 64 -3.07 2.80 -12.11
N PRO A 65 -3.58 3.96 -12.54
CA PRO A 65 -2.97 4.71 -13.65
C PRO A 65 -1.50 5.08 -13.44
N MET A 66 -1.03 5.05 -12.20
CA MET A 66 0.37 5.28 -11.83
C MET A 66 1.26 4.06 -12.12
N GLU A 67 0.70 2.87 -12.21
CA GLU A 67 1.42 1.62 -12.49
C GLU A 67 1.74 1.52 -13.98
N LYS A 68 2.87 2.07 -14.41
CA LYS A 68 3.28 2.12 -15.82
C LYS A 68 4.16 0.95 -16.24
N GLU A 69 4.77 0.28 -15.27
CA GLU A 69 5.78 -0.74 -15.51
C GLU A 69 5.31 -2.08 -14.95
N GLU A 70 5.77 -3.16 -15.61
CA GLU A 70 5.69 -4.48 -14.99
C GLU A 70 6.75 -4.56 -13.89
N ALA A 71 6.41 -5.23 -12.80
CA ALA A 71 7.36 -5.44 -11.72
C ALA A 71 8.56 -6.24 -12.21
N VAL A 72 9.76 -5.70 -12.01
CA VAL A 72 11.03 -6.33 -12.40
C VAL A 72 11.25 -7.67 -11.69
N CYS A 73 10.58 -7.86 -10.54
CA CYS A 73 10.74 -9.06 -9.73
C CYS A 73 9.67 -10.10 -10.10
N PRO A 74 10.08 -11.34 -10.51
CA PRO A 74 9.14 -12.41 -10.86
C PRO A 74 8.31 -12.91 -9.67
N HIS A 75 8.67 -12.54 -8.44
CA HIS A 75 7.97 -12.90 -7.22
C HIS A 75 7.02 -11.81 -6.71
N PHE A 76 6.90 -10.69 -7.44
CA PHE A 76 5.98 -9.63 -7.06
C PHE A 76 4.52 -10.14 -7.06
N GLY A 77 3.74 -9.72 -6.06
CA GLY A 77 2.38 -10.24 -5.85
C GLY A 77 2.32 -11.58 -5.12
N LYS A 78 3.43 -12.35 -5.11
CA LYS A 78 3.55 -13.60 -4.33
C LYS A 78 4.41 -13.42 -3.09
N CYS A 79 5.44 -12.58 -3.16
CA CYS A 79 6.34 -12.25 -2.06
C CYS A 79 5.91 -10.96 -1.38
N GLY A 80 5.78 -10.95 -0.05
CA GLY A 80 5.37 -9.77 0.73
C GLY A 80 6.47 -8.70 0.91
N GLY A 81 7.61 -8.81 0.23
CA GLY A 81 8.77 -7.95 0.44
C GLY A 81 8.68 -6.55 -0.17
N CYS A 82 7.87 -6.36 -1.21
CA CYS A 82 7.78 -5.11 -1.95
C CYS A 82 6.33 -4.65 -2.08
N THR A 83 6.07 -3.38 -1.78
CA THR A 83 4.73 -2.78 -1.93
C THR A 83 4.63 -1.94 -3.20
N TYR A 84 5.70 -1.20 -3.54
CA TYR A 84 5.66 -0.14 -4.56
C TYR A 84 6.42 -0.46 -5.84
N ILE A 85 6.92 -1.69 -6.03
CA ILE A 85 7.82 -2.04 -7.14
C ILE A 85 7.14 -1.93 -8.53
N SER A 86 5.81 -1.98 -8.59
CA SER A 86 5.03 -1.76 -9.82
C SER A 86 4.89 -0.29 -10.21
N LEU A 87 5.29 0.64 -9.33
CA LEU A 87 5.31 2.06 -9.61
C LEU A 87 6.68 2.50 -10.13
N PRO A 88 6.74 3.41 -11.12
CA PRO A 88 7.96 4.15 -11.42
C PRO A 88 8.53 4.81 -10.16
N TYR A 89 9.84 4.97 -10.10
CA TYR A 89 10.50 5.46 -8.87
C TYR A 89 10.02 6.85 -8.46
N GLU A 90 9.78 7.73 -9.43
CA GLU A 90 9.24 9.06 -9.21
C GLU A 90 7.87 9.03 -8.53
N GLU A 91 7.00 8.12 -8.97
CA GLU A 91 5.68 7.92 -8.35
C GLU A 91 5.79 7.35 -6.92
N GLN A 92 6.79 6.48 -6.68
CA GLN A 92 7.07 6.00 -5.32
C GLN A 92 7.47 7.15 -4.39
N LEU A 93 8.28 8.10 -4.88
CA LEU A 93 8.68 9.29 -4.13
C LEU A 93 7.46 10.18 -3.82
N GLN A 94 6.60 10.42 -4.80
CA GLN A 94 5.38 11.23 -4.61
C GLN A 94 4.43 10.60 -3.58
N VAL A 95 4.20 9.29 -3.65
CA VAL A 95 3.37 8.58 -2.67
C VAL A 95 3.95 8.73 -1.26
N LYS A 96 5.25 8.54 -1.10
CA LYS A 96 5.93 8.68 0.20
C LYS A 96 5.93 10.11 0.72
N GLU A 97 6.14 11.07 -0.16
CA GLU A 97 6.05 12.49 0.19
C GLU A 97 4.64 12.85 0.67
N GLY A 98 3.61 12.43 -0.05
CA GLY A 98 2.22 12.63 0.34
C GLY A 98 1.89 12.03 1.71
N GLN A 99 2.39 10.83 2.01
CA GLN A 99 2.24 10.21 3.33
C GLN A 99 2.84 11.05 4.46
N ILE A 100 4.04 11.58 4.25
CA ILE A 100 4.73 12.40 5.27
C ILE A 100 4.05 13.76 5.40
N ARG A 101 3.65 14.40 4.29
CA ARG A 101 2.89 15.66 4.33
C ARG A 101 1.58 15.51 5.10
N ASN A 102 0.84 14.44 4.85
CA ASN A 102 -0.40 14.15 5.58
C ASN A 102 -0.15 13.92 7.07
N LEU A 103 0.93 13.22 7.43
CA LEU A 103 1.30 12.95 8.81
C LEU A 103 1.68 14.25 9.55
N LEU A 104 2.36 15.15 8.87
CA LEU A 104 2.85 16.42 9.40
C LEU A 104 1.90 17.60 9.15
N ALA A 105 0.73 17.35 8.55
CA ALA A 105 -0.19 18.42 8.15
C ALA A 105 -0.44 19.50 9.21
N PRO A 106 -0.70 19.16 10.51
CA PRO A 106 -0.93 20.19 11.53
C PRO A 106 0.25 21.15 11.75
N TYR A 107 1.47 20.69 11.47
CA TYR A 107 2.68 21.50 11.61
C TYR A 107 3.01 22.28 10.34
N LEU A 108 2.66 21.71 9.17
CA LEU A 108 2.91 22.31 7.87
C LEU A 108 1.90 23.42 7.52
N GLU A 109 0.73 23.44 8.15
CA GLU A 109 -0.25 24.54 8.02
C GLU A 109 0.33 25.86 8.54
N GLU A 110 1.11 25.81 9.65
CA GLU A 110 1.74 26.99 10.24
C GLU A 110 3.07 27.35 9.59
N ASN A 111 3.84 26.36 9.19
CA ASN A 111 5.21 26.53 8.70
C ASN A 111 5.49 25.58 7.52
N PRO A 112 4.97 25.85 6.31
CA PRO A 112 5.12 24.95 5.16
C PRO A 112 6.55 24.72 4.71
N GLU A 113 7.46 25.66 5.02
CA GLU A 113 8.87 25.61 4.65
C GLU A 113 9.72 24.61 5.44
N ILE A 114 9.22 24.10 6.57
CA ILE A 114 9.98 23.09 7.35
C ILE A 114 10.10 21.74 6.66
N PHE A 115 9.25 21.48 5.65
CA PHE A 115 9.35 20.28 4.84
C PHE A 115 10.03 20.59 3.51
N GLU A 116 11.32 20.32 3.44
CA GLU A 116 12.17 20.60 2.27
C GLU A 116 11.94 19.62 1.08
N GLY A 117 11.08 18.63 1.25
CA GLY A 117 10.79 17.60 0.25
C GLY A 117 11.45 16.26 0.54
N ILE A 118 11.41 15.36 -0.45
CA ILE A 118 12.00 14.02 -0.35
C ILE A 118 13.30 13.94 -1.16
N LYS A 119 14.36 13.44 -0.54
CA LYS A 119 15.62 13.20 -1.24
C LYS A 119 15.60 11.81 -1.88
N ALA A 120 15.72 11.78 -3.21
CA ALA A 120 15.82 10.55 -3.97
C ALA A 120 17.09 9.76 -3.65
N SER A 121 17.00 8.42 -3.69
CA SER A 121 18.19 7.58 -3.63
C SER A 121 18.90 7.56 -4.99
N PRO A 122 20.22 7.65 -5.02
CA PRO A 122 20.99 7.52 -6.27
C PRO A 122 20.97 6.08 -6.81
N VAL A 123 20.61 5.11 -5.98
CA VAL A 123 20.53 3.69 -6.34
C VAL A 123 19.16 3.15 -5.96
N ILE A 124 18.41 2.67 -6.95
CA ILE A 124 17.03 2.21 -6.77
C ILE A 124 16.98 0.73 -6.38
N TYR A 125 17.85 -0.08 -6.95
CA TYR A 125 17.94 -1.53 -6.72
C TYR A 125 19.30 -1.93 -6.16
N GLY A 126 19.33 -3.07 -5.46
CA GLY A 126 20.57 -3.63 -4.96
C GLY A 126 21.26 -2.85 -3.84
N TYR A 127 20.56 -1.91 -3.19
CA TYR A 127 21.12 -1.05 -2.15
C TYR A 127 21.20 -1.70 -0.77
N ARG A 128 20.49 -2.81 -0.55
CA ARG A 128 20.51 -3.53 0.73
C ARG A 128 21.68 -4.48 0.82
N ASN A 129 22.42 -4.44 1.91
CA ASN A 129 23.54 -5.32 2.22
C ASN A 129 23.16 -6.43 3.23
N LYS A 130 21.96 -6.38 3.81
CA LYS A 130 21.44 -7.44 4.70
C LYS A 130 19.96 -7.64 4.40
N MET A 131 19.58 -8.92 4.27
CA MET A 131 18.19 -9.35 4.14
C MET A 131 17.94 -10.55 5.03
N GLU A 132 16.76 -10.61 5.62
CA GLU A 132 16.28 -11.75 6.38
C GLU A 132 15.12 -12.41 5.63
N PHE A 133 15.19 -13.73 5.48
CA PHE A 133 14.17 -14.52 4.80
C PHE A 133 13.50 -15.43 5.81
N THR A 134 12.16 -15.42 5.83
CA THR A 134 11.37 -16.37 6.61
C THR A 134 10.84 -17.45 5.67
N PHE A 135 11.16 -18.68 5.95
CA PHE A 135 10.64 -19.84 5.22
C PHE A 135 9.28 -20.22 5.78
N GLY A 136 8.31 -20.44 4.91
CA GLY A 136 7.01 -21.01 5.23
C GLY A 136 6.83 -22.33 4.51
N ASP A 137 5.96 -23.16 5.03
CA ASP A 137 5.62 -24.49 4.50
C ASP A 137 4.37 -24.49 3.65
N GLU A 138 3.57 -23.41 3.70
CA GLU A 138 2.32 -23.30 2.96
C GLU A 138 2.23 -21.99 2.19
N VAL A 139 1.74 -22.07 0.95
CA VAL A 139 1.26 -20.92 0.18
C VAL A 139 -0.24 -20.85 0.42
N LYS A 140 -0.72 -19.85 1.16
CA LYS A 140 -2.15 -19.61 1.30
C LYS A 140 -2.72 -19.09 -0.01
N ASP A 141 -3.78 -19.71 -0.50
CA ASP A 141 -4.46 -19.29 -1.74
C ASP A 141 -5.00 -17.86 -1.62
N GLY A 142 -4.67 -17.04 -2.62
CA GLY A 142 -5.14 -15.68 -2.78
C GLY A 142 -4.11 -14.80 -3.48
N PRO A 143 -4.51 -13.74 -4.19
CA PRO A 143 -3.60 -12.88 -4.97
C PRO A 143 -2.58 -12.13 -4.11
N LEU A 144 -2.85 -11.99 -2.82
CA LEU A 144 -1.91 -11.55 -1.80
C LEU A 144 -1.80 -12.61 -0.69
N ALA A 145 -1.66 -13.85 -1.11
CA ALA A 145 -1.34 -14.92 -0.20
C ALA A 145 -0.19 -14.47 0.70
N VAL A 146 -0.40 -14.58 2.01
CA VAL A 146 0.68 -14.35 2.97
C VAL A 146 1.77 -15.33 2.61
N ASN A 147 2.81 -14.81 2.06
CA ASN A 147 3.87 -15.57 1.43
C ASN A 147 4.62 -16.37 2.45
N PRO A 148 4.98 -17.60 2.12
CA PRO A 148 5.96 -18.35 2.88
C PRO A 148 7.33 -17.67 2.87
N LEU A 149 7.60 -16.78 1.93
CA LEU A 149 8.80 -15.95 1.88
C LEU A 149 8.47 -14.53 2.32
N GLN A 150 8.50 -14.24 3.61
CA GLN A 150 8.56 -12.87 4.09
C GLN A 150 10.01 -12.41 4.01
N ILE A 151 10.29 -11.54 3.07
CA ILE A 151 11.55 -10.80 3.05
C ILE A 151 11.40 -9.66 4.04
N THR A 152 11.82 -9.86 5.27
CA THR A 152 11.91 -8.77 6.24
C THR A 152 13.27 -8.13 6.08
N GLY A 153 13.32 -6.96 5.44
CA GLY A 153 14.51 -6.12 5.53
C GLY A 153 14.50 -5.38 6.86
N LYS A 154 15.49 -5.54 7.68
CA LYS A 154 15.81 -4.67 8.80
C LYS A 154 16.82 -3.64 8.37
#